data_7bff3e91d81e1e57984aa9fe2adc9922
#
_entry.id   7bff3e91d81e1e57984aa9fe2adc9922
#
_cell.length_a   1.000
_cell.length_b   1.000
_cell.length_c   1.000
_cell.angle_alpha   90.00
_cell.angle_beta   90.00
_cell.angle_gamma   90.00
#
_symmetry.space_group_name_H-M   'P 1'
#
loop_
_entity.id
_entity.type
_entity.pdbx_description
1 polymer ?
#
loop_
_entity_poly.entity_id
_entity_poly.type
_entity_poly.pdbx_seq_one_letter_code
_entity_poly.pdbx_strand_id
1 'polypeptide(L)'
;MAAAVAAILALLIASPAPPASAATPTRPNIIFFLVDDLSADLLPYMDTVRGLAEGGTTFTDYYVSDSLCCPSRASMFTGQFPHNTGVRTNQGYDRGGYEAFARHEGRTYAVPLHQAGYRTGYLGKYINEYPARPGYQVPDGWDEWHVSAGGGYNEFRYQLTRYIREESGDRRPIAPSKGDYLVDELAQRATGFIERSREHAPGRPFFLQVSPFSPHNRVDVRPGDTEPRFPPAPRDRPKDRFPDGEFPHGDCGGPDCAGIDVTTLPSYDEDTADKPSWVRRAPIEAKRAEELREDFRDRIRMVQSVDDMVGRVLSTLTEPERRNTYVVFASDNGFHLGQHRLVRGKSTAYDHDVRVPLLVRRPVTGERDRLVTGAIAQNVDLFATFLDMAGVAPAIRDSRDGRSLLPLVQGRQVADWRQAALVEHVKPDPRTPGRPDPDADRLRQGNAQPPTYNAVRTAGELYVEYENDPKPEYYNTVADPRQESNDPGNARTASLAGVLRGLTTCGKPGAPDCWTAAHLH
;
A
#
# COMPACT_ATOMS: atom_id res chain seq x y z
N MET A 1 -45.30 -56.82 -68.72
CA MET A 1 -44.48 -55.59 -68.77
C MET A 1 -44.49 -55.01 -67.36
N ALA A 2 -43.43 -55.25 -66.61
CA ALA A 2 -43.28 -54.80 -65.18
C ALA A 2 -42.19 -53.72 -65.13
N ALA A 3 -42.56 -52.51 -64.72
CA ALA A 3 -41.60 -51.42 -64.51
C ALA A 3 -41.13 -51.41 -63.07
N ALA A 4 -39.82 -51.58 -62.92
CA ALA A 4 -39.16 -51.49 -61.60
C ALA A 4 -38.83 -50.02 -61.32
N VAL A 5 -39.31 -49.52 -60.17
CA VAL A 5 -38.93 -48.18 -59.63
C VAL A 5 -37.78 -48.40 -58.62
N ALA A 6 -36.62 -47.89 -58.94
CA ALA A 6 -35.48 -47.87 -58.02
C ALA A 6 -35.54 -46.59 -57.15
N ALA A 7 -35.69 -46.76 -55.82
CA ALA A 7 -35.60 -45.69 -54.85
C ALA A 7 -34.14 -45.50 -54.42
N ILE A 8 -33.54 -44.35 -54.71
CA ILE A 8 -32.21 -43.95 -54.23
C ILE A 8 -32.35 -43.32 -52.86
N LEU A 9 -31.87 -44.00 -51.80
CA LEU A 9 -31.82 -43.47 -50.45
C LEU A 9 -30.52 -42.67 -50.29
N ALA A 10 -30.63 -41.34 -50.26
CA ALA A 10 -29.48 -40.45 -49.99
C ALA A 10 -29.18 -40.44 -48.46
N LEU A 11 -28.12 -41.10 -48.03
CA LEU A 11 -27.60 -40.97 -46.68
C LEU A 11 -26.92 -39.58 -46.54
N LEU A 12 -27.54 -38.67 -45.82
CA LEU A 12 -26.90 -37.47 -45.34
C LEU A 12 -25.94 -37.83 -44.20
N ILE A 13 -24.65 -37.89 -44.49
CA ILE A 13 -23.58 -38.01 -43.48
C ILE A 13 -23.45 -36.61 -42.86
N ALA A 14 -24.02 -36.44 -41.65
CA ALA A 14 -23.76 -35.26 -40.83
C ALA A 14 -22.29 -35.27 -40.36
N SER A 15 -21.48 -34.37 -40.92
CA SER A 15 -20.14 -34.15 -40.41
C SER A 15 -20.20 -33.67 -38.94
N PRO A 16 -19.44 -34.25 -38.02
CA PRO A 16 -19.38 -33.77 -36.64
C PRO A 16 -18.86 -32.32 -36.65
N ALA A 17 -19.57 -31.40 -35.98
CA ALA A 17 -19.11 -30.05 -35.78
C ALA A 17 -17.74 -30.09 -35.08
N PRO A 18 -16.78 -29.24 -35.48
CA PRO A 18 -15.50 -29.18 -34.82
C PRO A 18 -15.71 -28.86 -33.33
N PRO A 19 -14.95 -29.48 -32.42
CA PRO A 19 -15.07 -29.19 -30.99
C PRO A 19 -14.88 -27.68 -30.80
N ALA A 20 -15.81 -27.05 -30.06
CA ALA A 20 -15.69 -25.66 -29.69
C ALA A 20 -14.32 -25.47 -29.05
N SER A 21 -13.48 -24.65 -29.69
CA SER A 21 -12.18 -24.27 -29.13
C SER A 21 -12.43 -23.77 -27.71
N ALA A 22 -11.91 -24.45 -26.71
CA ALA A 22 -11.97 -23.97 -25.34
C ALA A 22 -11.33 -22.58 -25.36
N ALA A 23 -12.12 -21.56 -25.09
CA ALA A 23 -11.62 -20.19 -25.02
C ALA A 23 -10.46 -20.19 -24.03
N THR A 24 -9.29 -19.77 -24.50
CA THR A 24 -8.11 -19.59 -23.63
C THR A 24 -8.56 -18.76 -22.43
N PRO A 25 -8.33 -19.19 -21.17
CA PRO A 25 -8.76 -18.42 -20.02
C PRO A 25 -8.23 -17.00 -20.16
N THR A 26 -9.10 -16.01 -20.16
CA THR A 26 -8.69 -14.61 -20.22
C THR A 26 -7.91 -14.30 -18.95
N ARG A 27 -6.69 -13.74 -19.08
CA ARG A 27 -5.90 -13.30 -17.94
C ARG A 27 -6.74 -12.36 -17.07
N PRO A 28 -6.65 -12.46 -15.72
CA PRO A 28 -7.45 -11.63 -14.83
C PRO A 28 -7.03 -10.17 -14.89
N ASN A 29 -7.97 -9.27 -14.67
CA ASN A 29 -7.65 -7.88 -14.33
C ASN A 29 -7.07 -7.80 -12.92
N ILE A 30 -6.33 -6.74 -12.65
CA ILE A 30 -5.77 -6.46 -11.33
C ILE A 30 -6.05 -5.00 -10.99
N ILE A 31 -6.72 -4.74 -9.87
CA ILE A 31 -6.89 -3.41 -9.30
C ILE A 31 -6.11 -3.37 -7.99
N PHE A 32 -5.25 -2.39 -7.85
CA PHE A 32 -4.46 -2.17 -6.66
C PHE A 32 -4.75 -0.79 -6.05
N PHE A 33 -5.29 -0.77 -4.84
CA PHE A 33 -5.45 0.43 -4.02
C PHE A 33 -4.29 0.50 -3.04
N LEU A 34 -3.48 1.55 -3.14
CA LEU A 34 -2.34 1.81 -2.26
C LEU A 34 -2.59 3.13 -1.53
N VAL A 35 -3.03 3.03 -0.30
CA VAL A 35 -3.41 4.17 0.55
C VAL A 35 -2.17 4.74 1.26
N ASP A 36 -2.13 6.06 1.46
CA ASP A 36 -1.03 6.76 2.09
C ASP A 36 -1.27 6.91 3.60
N ASP A 37 -0.32 6.48 4.43
CA ASP A 37 -0.37 6.58 5.90
C ASP A 37 -1.58 5.88 6.54
N LEU A 38 -2.12 4.81 5.97
CA LEU A 38 -3.25 4.11 6.54
C LEU A 38 -2.82 3.13 7.63
N SER A 39 -3.00 3.51 8.88
CA SER A 39 -2.83 2.62 10.02
C SER A 39 -3.97 1.61 10.15
N ALA A 40 -3.68 0.44 10.73
CA ALA A 40 -4.65 -0.66 10.82
C ALA A 40 -5.90 -0.32 11.67
N ASP A 41 -5.79 0.61 12.60
CA ASP A 41 -6.87 1.11 13.45
C ASP A 41 -7.94 1.92 12.71
N LEU A 42 -7.66 2.35 11.49
CA LEU A 42 -8.67 3.01 10.63
C LEU A 42 -9.50 2.03 9.80
N LEU A 43 -9.03 0.78 9.63
CA LEU A 43 -9.73 -0.23 8.82
C LEU A 43 -11.16 -0.55 9.32
N PRO A 44 -11.46 -0.58 10.64
CA PRO A 44 -12.83 -0.78 11.13
C PRO A 44 -13.87 0.20 10.58
N TYR A 45 -13.45 1.39 10.15
CA TYR A 45 -14.30 2.45 9.62
C TYR A 45 -14.45 2.44 8.10
N MET A 46 -14.02 1.36 7.42
CA MET A 46 -14.02 1.23 5.97
C MET A 46 -14.81 -0.02 5.57
N ASP A 47 -16.14 0.08 5.49
CA ASP A 47 -17.04 -1.08 5.29
C ASP A 47 -16.86 -1.75 3.93
N THR A 48 -16.70 -0.96 2.87
CA THR A 48 -16.43 -1.48 1.51
C THR A 48 -15.12 -2.25 1.46
N VAL A 49 -14.07 -1.69 2.07
CA VAL A 49 -12.75 -2.32 2.14
C VAL A 49 -12.81 -3.59 2.99
N ARG A 50 -13.48 -3.55 4.14
CA ARG A 50 -13.72 -4.75 4.98
C ARG A 50 -14.46 -5.84 4.21
N GLY A 51 -15.41 -5.45 3.38
CA GLY A 51 -16.12 -6.37 2.48
C GLY A 51 -15.22 -7.09 1.47
N LEU A 52 -14.01 -6.58 1.18
CA LEU A 52 -13.03 -7.29 0.35
C LEU A 52 -12.53 -8.57 1.03
N ALA A 53 -12.53 -8.62 2.36
CA ALA A 53 -12.15 -9.80 3.13
C ALA A 53 -13.18 -10.94 2.99
N GLU A 54 -14.44 -10.59 2.68
CA GLU A 54 -15.49 -11.55 2.42
C GLU A 54 -15.32 -12.19 1.03
N GLY A 55 -14.60 -13.27 0.94
CA GLY A 55 -14.22 -13.93 -0.32
C GLY A 55 -12.84 -13.54 -0.82
N GLY A 56 -12.03 -13.02 0.09
CA GLY A 56 -10.63 -12.68 -0.10
C GLY A 56 -9.72 -13.29 0.95
N THR A 57 -8.47 -12.90 0.90
CA THR A 57 -7.44 -13.27 1.87
C THR A 57 -7.00 -12.04 2.64
N THR A 58 -7.07 -12.10 3.96
CA THR A 58 -6.53 -11.10 4.89
C THR A 58 -5.18 -11.59 5.40
N PHE A 59 -4.15 -10.76 5.26
CA PHE A 59 -2.84 -10.99 5.85
C PHE A 59 -2.76 -10.24 7.18
N THR A 60 -2.60 -10.97 8.29
CA THR A 60 -2.48 -10.36 9.63
C THR A 60 -1.07 -9.90 9.94
N ASP A 61 -0.09 -10.46 9.25
CA ASP A 61 1.34 -10.21 9.43
C ASP A 61 1.97 -9.69 8.14
N TYR A 62 1.43 -8.56 7.64
CA TYR A 62 1.99 -7.84 6.50
C TYR A 62 2.73 -6.60 6.99
N TYR A 63 4.02 -6.55 6.65
CA TYR A 63 4.95 -5.51 7.10
C TYR A 63 5.54 -4.74 5.92
N VAL A 64 5.70 -3.43 6.10
CA VAL A 64 6.47 -2.61 5.17
C VAL A 64 7.96 -2.70 5.48
N SER A 65 8.80 -2.56 4.45
CA SER A 65 10.26 -2.64 4.58
C SER A 65 10.90 -1.35 5.11
N ASP A 66 10.17 -0.26 5.13
CA ASP A 66 10.44 1.02 5.79
C ASP A 66 9.10 1.70 6.04
N SER A 67 8.89 2.23 7.22
CA SER A 67 7.67 2.96 7.56
C SER A 67 7.72 4.43 7.10
N LEU A 68 8.22 4.66 5.89
CA LEU A 68 8.30 5.96 5.23
C LEU A 68 7.91 5.81 3.75
N CYS A 69 7.10 6.74 3.24
CA CYS A 69 6.45 6.68 1.94
C CYS A 69 7.38 6.29 0.79
N CYS A 70 8.43 7.08 0.54
CA CYS A 70 9.26 6.89 -0.65
C CYS A 70 10.06 5.58 -0.63
N PRO A 71 10.79 5.20 0.43
CA PRO A 71 11.48 3.92 0.51
C PRO A 71 10.50 2.73 0.40
N SER A 72 9.37 2.77 1.10
CA SER A 72 8.35 1.72 1.03
C SER A 72 7.78 1.57 -0.38
N ARG A 73 7.40 2.66 -1.04
CA ARG A 73 6.88 2.65 -2.42
C ARG A 73 7.92 2.16 -3.41
N ALA A 74 9.17 2.60 -3.29
CA ALA A 74 10.28 2.14 -4.12
C ALA A 74 10.49 0.62 -3.98
N SER A 75 10.44 0.10 -2.75
CA SER A 75 10.52 -1.33 -2.47
C SER A 75 9.38 -2.11 -3.10
N MET A 76 8.17 -1.59 -3.00
CA MET A 76 6.97 -2.19 -3.58
C MET A 76 7.02 -2.22 -5.12
N PHE A 77 7.38 -1.09 -5.76
CA PHE A 77 7.50 -1.00 -7.22
C PHE A 77 8.54 -1.95 -7.80
N THR A 78 9.65 -2.13 -7.10
CA THR A 78 10.82 -2.87 -7.60
C THR A 78 10.93 -4.30 -7.09
N GLY A 79 10.22 -4.65 -6.01
CA GLY A 79 10.37 -5.92 -5.31
C GLY A 79 11.70 -6.06 -4.57
N GLN A 80 12.36 -4.93 -4.24
CA GLN A 80 13.69 -4.91 -3.62
C GLN A 80 13.68 -4.11 -2.31
N PHE A 81 14.45 -4.56 -1.32
CA PHE A 81 14.60 -3.84 -0.06
C PHE A 81 15.26 -2.46 -0.23
N PRO A 82 15.06 -1.51 0.71
CA PRO A 82 15.66 -0.18 0.64
C PRO A 82 17.17 -0.18 0.44
N HIS A 83 17.92 -1.11 1.03
CA HIS A 83 19.36 -1.23 0.82
C HIS A 83 19.76 -1.68 -0.60
N ASN A 84 18.88 -2.38 -1.32
CA ASN A 84 19.09 -2.81 -2.70
C ASN A 84 18.58 -1.78 -3.73
N THR A 85 17.55 -1.02 -3.41
CA THR A 85 17.11 0.11 -4.24
C THR A 85 18.02 1.32 -4.09
N GLY A 86 18.57 1.53 -2.89
CA GLY A 86 19.28 2.75 -2.52
C GLY A 86 18.36 3.95 -2.29
N VAL A 87 17.04 3.77 -2.31
CA VAL A 87 16.04 4.78 -1.95
C VAL A 87 15.79 4.67 -0.45
N ARG A 88 16.29 5.62 0.34
CA ARG A 88 16.39 5.52 1.79
C ARG A 88 15.58 6.56 2.55
N THR A 89 15.23 7.67 1.87
CA THR A 89 14.50 8.80 2.45
C THR A 89 13.48 9.33 1.43
N ASN A 90 12.71 10.35 1.82
CA ASN A 90 11.76 10.98 0.92
C ASN A 90 12.39 12.04 0.00
N GLN A 91 13.67 12.39 0.17
CA GLN A 91 14.29 13.52 -0.54
C GLN A 91 15.52 13.15 -1.34
N GLY A 92 15.61 13.69 -2.58
CA GLY A 92 16.67 13.40 -3.53
C GLY A 92 18.06 13.74 -3.01
N TYR A 93 18.21 14.87 -2.34
CA TYR A 93 19.48 15.28 -1.76
C TYR A 93 19.97 14.37 -0.62
N ASP A 94 19.15 13.49 -0.10
CA ASP A 94 19.47 12.55 0.98
C ASP A 94 19.17 11.09 0.60
N ARG A 95 19.60 10.69 -0.56
CA ARG A 95 19.47 9.32 -1.05
C ARG A 95 18.02 8.82 -1.09
N GLY A 96 17.10 9.67 -1.49
CA GLY A 96 15.68 9.36 -1.53
C GLY A 96 14.95 10.06 -2.66
N GLY A 97 13.66 10.21 -2.49
CA GLY A 97 12.79 10.89 -3.43
C GLY A 97 12.87 10.32 -4.86
N TYR A 98 12.32 11.07 -5.78
CA TYR A 98 12.33 10.70 -7.19
C TYR A 98 13.75 10.64 -7.78
N GLU A 99 14.67 11.47 -7.34
CA GLU A 99 16.05 11.49 -7.84
C GLU A 99 16.74 10.13 -7.65
N ALA A 100 16.62 9.54 -6.48
CA ALA A 100 17.16 8.21 -6.21
C ALA A 100 16.37 7.11 -6.92
N PHE A 101 15.05 7.28 -7.10
CA PHE A 101 14.17 6.28 -7.69
C PHE A 101 14.21 6.25 -9.21
N ALA A 102 14.44 7.35 -9.90
CA ALA A 102 14.29 7.49 -11.36
C ALA A 102 15.01 6.39 -12.18
N ARG A 103 16.19 5.95 -11.73
CA ARG A 103 16.95 4.85 -12.35
C ARG A 103 16.24 3.49 -12.29
N HIS A 104 15.21 3.36 -11.48
CA HIS A 104 14.44 2.13 -11.29
C HIS A 104 13.14 2.08 -12.10
N GLU A 105 12.70 3.17 -12.71
CA GLU A 105 11.41 3.24 -13.42
C GLU A 105 11.25 2.15 -14.47
N GLY A 106 12.27 1.90 -15.27
CA GLY A 106 12.29 0.82 -16.27
C GLY A 106 12.31 -0.61 -15.69
N ARG A 107 12.34 -0.76 -14.37
CA ARG A 107 12.45 -2.04 -13.65
C ARG A 107 11.31 -2.28 -12.66
N THR A 108 10.27 -1.45 -12.70
CA THR A 108 9.05 -1.60 -11.90
C THR A 108 8.16 -2.71 -12.44
N TYR A 109 7.22 -3.20 -11.64
CA TYR A 109 6.25 -4.23 -12.09
C TYR A 109 5.40 -3.76 -13.28
N ALA A 110 5.23 -2.46 -13.50
CA ALA A 110 4.47 -1.92 -14.62
C ALA A 110 5.02 -2.36 -15.98
N VAL A 111 6.36 -2.38 -16.12
CA VAL A 111 7.03 -2.72 -17.37
C VAL A 111 6.72 -4.16 -17.81
N PRO A 112 6.99 -5.21 -17.02
CA PRO A 112 6.67 -6.57 -17.42
C PRO A 112 5.16 -6.84 -17.52
N LEU A 113 4.31 -6.16 -16.74
CA LEU A 113 2.85 -6.25 -16.90
C LEU A 113 2.39 -5.70 -18.26
N HIS A 114 2.90 -4.52 -18.66
CA HIS A 114 2.62 -3.95 -19.97
C HIS A 114 3.14 -4.85 -21.11
N GLN A 115 4.37 -5.38 -20.97
CA GLN A 115 4.95 -6.33 -21.94
C GLN A 115 4.15 -7.64 -22.02
N ALA A 116 3.53 -8.06 -20.92
CA ALA A 116 2.62 -9.21 -20.91
C ALA A 116 1.25 -8.90 -21.53
N GLY A 117 1.02 -7.70 -22.06
CA GLY A 117 -0.18 -7.32 -22.76
C GLY A 117 -1.25 -6.65 -21.89
N TYR A 118 -0.97 -6.31 -20.65
CA TYR A 118 -1.90 -5.55 -19.82
C TYR A 118 -2.03 -4.11 -20.30
N ARG A 119 -3.25 -3.55 -20.25
CA ARG A 119 -3.45 -2.12 -20.26
C ARG A 119 -3.24 -1.59 -18.85
N THR A 120 -2.38 -0.60 -18.69
CA THR A 120 -1.88 -0.19 -17.38
C THR A 120 -2.26 1.26 -17.06
N GLY A 121 -2.76 1.50 -15.86
CA GLY A 121 -3.11 2.83 -15.38
C GLY A 121 -2.57 3.11 -13.98
N TYR A 122 -2.08 4.33 -13.77
CA TYR A 122 -1.61 4.84 -12.50
C TYR A 122 -2.26 6.17 -12.14
N LEU A 123 -2.81 6.28 -10.92
CA LEU A 123 -3.53 7.45 -10.45
C LEU A 123 -3.12 7.84 -9.03
N GLY A 124 -2.88 9.13 -8.78
CA GLY A 124 -2.65 9.68 -7.44
C GLY A 124 -1.19 9.90 -7.06
N LYS A 125 -0.81 9.53 -5.84
CA LYS A 125 0.55 9.69 -5.29
C LYS A 125 1.50 8.67 -5.91
N TYR A 126 2.60 9.12 -6.48
CA TYR A 126 3.66 8.27 -7.03
C TYR A 126 4.84 8.16 -6.04
N ILE A 127 5.93 8.79 -6.36
CA ILE A 127 7.15 8.92 -5.53
C ILE A 127 7.29 10.37 -5.12
N ASN A 128 7.73 10.62 -3.90
CA ASN A 128 7.99 11.97 -3.41
C ASN A 128 8.92 12.72 -4.36
N GLU A 129 8.66 14.01 -4.55
CA GLU A 129 9.41 14.89 -5.46
C GLU A 129 9.31 14.50 -6.95
N TYR A 130 8.39 13.63 -7.35
CA TYR A 130 8.18 13.33 -8.78
C TYR A 130 7.91 14.63 -9.55
N PRO A 131 8.74 14.94 -10.58
CA PRO A 131 8.67 16.21 -11.28
C PRO A 131 7.57 16.20 -12.34
N ALA A 132 6.33 16.10 -11.95
CA ALA A 132 5.17 16.09 -12.84
C ALA A 132 4.96 17.46 -13.51
N ARG A 133 5.97 17.95 -14.22
CA ARG A 133 6.04 19.25 -14.91
C ARG A 133 6.36 19.07 -16.40
N PRO A 134 6.12 20.09 -17.25
CA PRO A 134 6.44 20.02 -18.68
C PRO A 134 7.90 19.59 -18.92
N GLY A 135 8.09 18.66 -19.84
CA GLY A 135 9.41 18.11 -20.20
C GLY A 135 9.74 16.76 -19.59
N TYR A 136 9.06 16.34 -18.51
CA TYR A 136 9.19 14.97 -18.01
C TYR A 136 8.30 14.01 -18.78
N GLN A 137 8.76 12.78 -18.92
CA GLN A 137 8.00 11.72 -19.59
C GLN A 137 7.29 10.85 -18.56
N VAL A 138 6.15 10.28 -18.95
CA VAL A 138 5.50 9.21 -18.20
C VAL A 138 6.45 8.01 -18.11
N PRO A 139 6.62 7.40 -16.94
CA PRO A 139 7.46 6.22 -16.78
C PRO A 139 7.05 5.09 -17.71
N ASP A 140 8.01 4.22 -18.05
CA ASP A 140 7.75 3.06 -18.89
C ASP A 140 6.73 2.11 -18.25
N GLY A 141 5.93 1.48 -19.11
CA GLY A 141 4.95 0.49 -18.68
C GLY A 141 3.58 1.05 -18.35
N TRP A 142 3.30 2.37 -18.49
CA TRP A 142 2.00 2.96 -18.24
C TRP A 142 1.31 3.44 -19.52
N ASP A 143 0.04 3.08 -19.68
CA ASP A 143 -0.83 3.54 -20.75
C ASP A 143 -1.66 4.77 -20.35
N GLU A 144 -2.06 4.86 -19.07
CA GLU A 144 -2.66 6.08 -18.49
C GLU A 144 -1.91 6.51 -17.22
N TRP A 145 -1.80 7.84 -17.05
CA TRP A 145 -1.02 8.44 -15.97
C TRP A 145 -1.67 9.72 -15.45
N HIS A 146 -2.19 9.66 -14.22
CA HIS A 146 -2.85 10.78 -13.56
C HIS A 146 -2.25 10.98 -12.18
N VAL A 147 -1.09 11.63 -12.12
CA VAL A 147 -0.28 11.78 -10.90
C VAL A 147 -0.29 13.22 -10.44
N SER A 148 -0.27 13.45 -9.14
CA SER A 148 -0.19 14.80 -8.60
C SER A 148 1.09 15.51 -9.03
N ALA A 149 0.92 16.70 -9.60
CA ALA A 149 1.98 17.63 -9.97
C ALA A 149 2.25 18.67 -8.88
N GLY A 150 1.53 18.62 -7.78
CA GLY A 150 1.64 19.50 -6.63
C GLY A 150 0.33 19.66 -5.89
N GLY A 151 0.40 19.92 -4.60
CA GLY A 151 -0.76 20.14 -3.73
C GLY A 151 -1.59 18.91 -3.37
N GLY A 152 -1.15 17.69 -3.75
CA GLY A 152 -1.90 16.46 -3.49
C GLY A 152 -2.21 16.21 -2.01
N TYR A 153 -1.27 16.50 -1.13
CA TYR A 153 -1.45 16.39 0.32
C TYR A 153 -2.52 17.30 0.92
N ASN A 154 -2.90 18.36 0.19
CA ASN A 154 -3.93 19.28 0.67
C ASN A 154 -5.33 18.81 0.32
N GLU A 155 -5.49 17.75 -0.47
CA GLU A 155 -6.75 17.23 -1.01
C GLU A 155 -7.53 18.24 -1.86
N PHE A 156 -7.20 19.52 -1.76
CA PHE A 156 -7.77 20.65 -2.49
C PHE A 156 -6.67 21.49 -3.16
N ARG A 157 -7.04 22.23 -4.21
CA ARG A 157 -6.10 23.12 -4.94
C ARG A 157 -4.85 22.41 -5.45
N TYR A 158 -5.00 21.14 -5.79
CA TYR A 158 -3.95 20.31 -6.38
C TYR A 158 -3.85 20.53 -7.89
N GLN A 159 -2.78 20.03 -8.45
CA GLN A 159 -2.61 19.83 -9.89
C GLN A 159 -2.45 18.33 -10.15
N LEU A 160 -3.26 17.80 -11.05
CA LEU A 160 -3.19 16.40 -11.48
C LEU A 160 -2.74 16.35 -12.94
N THR A 161 -1.73 15.57 -13.25
CA THR A 161 -1.31 15.35 -14.63
C THR A 161 -2.35 14.52 -15.38
N ARG A 162 -2.35 14.62 -16.71
CA ARG A 162 -3.17 13.77 -17.57
C ARG A 162 -2.33 13.26 -18.74
N TYR A 163 -2.24 11.95 -18.85
CA TYR A 163 -1.71 11.28 -20.02
C TYR A 163 -2.58 10.05 -20.31
N ILE A 164 -3.00 9.91 -21.55
CA ILE A 164 -3.73 8.75 -22.08
C ILE A 164 -3.06 8.43 -23.41
N ARG A 165 -2.49 7.23 -23.54
CA ARG A 165 -1.68 6.81 -24.69
C ARG A 165 -2.42 6.98 -26.01
N GLU A 166 -3.69 6.61 -26.06
CA GLU A 166 -4.52 6.65 -27.26
C GLU A 166 -4.81 8.07 -27.73
N GLU A 167 -4.74 9.05 -26.81
CA GLU A 167 -5.03 10.46 -27.12
C GLU A 167 -3.74 11.30 -27.28
N SER A 168 -2.62 10.83 -26.76
CA SER A 168 -1.39 11.61 -26.64
C SER A 168 -0.40 11.19 -27.72
N GLY A 169 0.08 12.14 -28.53
CA GLY A 169 1.08 11.91 -29.55
C GLY A 169 2.49 11.66 -29.00
N ASP A 170 2.74 12.04 -27.74
CA ASP A 170 3.98 11.78 -27.01
C ASP A 170 3.69 11.41 -25.54
N ARG A 171 4.72 11.05 -24.78
CA ARG A 171 4.59 10.62 -23.38
C ARG A 171 4.66 11.77 -22.37
N ARG A 172 4.37 12.99 -22.80
CA ARG A 172 4.40 14.14 -21.90
C ARG A 172 3.04 14.38 -21.27
N PRO A 173 2.92 14.29 -19.95
CA PRO A 173 1.65 14.55 -19.30
C PRO A 173 1.31 16.03 -19.36
N ILE A 174 0.04 16.32 -19.59
CA ILE A 174 -0.54 17.65 -19.45
C ILE A 174 -1.07 17.75 -18.03
N ALA A 175 -0.74 18.84 -17.33
CA ALA A 175 -1.32 19.14 -16.03
C ALA A 175 -2.67 19.85 -16.23
N PRO A 176 -3.81 19.21 -15.98
CA PRO A 176 -5.10 19.85 -16.02
C PRO A 176 -5.32 20.75 -14.82
N SER A 177 -6.38 21.55 -14.90
CA SER A 177 -6.81 22.41 -13.81
C SER A 177 -7.33 21.64 -12.61
N LYS A 178 -7.49 22.37 -11.52
CA LYS A 178 -8.01 21.98 -10.21
C LYS A 178 -9.35 21.26 -10.31
N GLY A 179 -9.46 20.13 -9.61
CA GLY A 179 -10.72 19.48 -9.27
C GLY A 179 -11.19 19.87 -7.86
N ASP A 180 -12.29 19.29 -7.43
CA ASP A 180 -12.83 19.47 -6.08
C ASP A 180 -11.98 18.73 -5.04
N TYR A 181 -12.49 17.65 -4.47
CA TYR A 181 -11.73 16.81 -3.51
C TYR A 181 -10.93 15.74 -4.29
N LEU A 182 -9.64 15.59 -3.99
CA LEU A 182 -8.73 14.76 -4.82
C LEU A 182 -9.16 13.30 -4.89
N VAL A 183 -9.61 12.72 -3.77
CA VAL A 183 -10.07 11.32 -3.75
C VAL A 183 -11.26 11.12 -4.71
N ASP A 184 -12.19 12.08 -4.81
CA ASP A 184 -13.32 12.01 -5.72
C ASP A 184 -12.88 12.09 -7.19
N GLU A 185 -11.91 12.94 -7.49
CA GLU A 185 -11.30 13.02 -8.81
C GLU A 185 -10.58 11.72 -9.19
N LEU A 186 -9.85 11.11 -8.25
CA LEU A 186 -9.20 9.82 -8.48
C LEU A 186 -10.24 8.71 -8.74
N ALA A 187 -11.36 8.71 -8.01
CA ALA A 187 -12.47 7.79 -8.26
C ALA A 187 -13.02 7.95 -9.69
N GLN A 188 -13.25 9.19 -10.13
CA GLN A 188 -13.72 9.48 -11.48
C GLN A 188 -12.73 9.04 -12.56
N ARG A 189 -11.43 9.29 -12.35
CA ARG A 189 -10.38 8.86 -13.29
C ARG A 189 -10.27 7.35 -13.37
N ALA A 190 -10.37 6.65 -12.23
CA ALA A 190 -10.34 5.20 -12.16
C ALA A 190 -11.52 4.55 -12.89
N THR A 191 -12.74 5.08 -12.69
CA THR A 191 -13.92 4.61 -13.43
C THR A 191 -13.74 4.83 -14.93
N GLY A 192 -13.30 6.02 -15.34
CA GLY A 192 -13.02 6.32 -16.75
C GLY A 192 -11.92 5.44 -17.36
N PHE A 193 -10.89 5.04 -16.59
CA PHE A 193 -9.90 4.09 -17.07
C PHE A 193 -10.52 2.71 -17.39
N ILE A 194 -11.36 2.20 -16.49
CA ILE A 194 -12.04 0.91 -16.69
C ILE A 194 -12.95 0.96 -17.93
N GLU A 195 -13.72 2.03 -18.08
CA GLU A 195 -14.61 2.24 -19.23
C GLU A 195 -13.81 2.31 -20.54
N ARG A 196 -12.75 3.12 -20.61
CA ARG A 196 -11.86 3.18 -21.79
C ARG A 196 -11.16 1.86 -22.07
N SER A 197 -10.80 1.09 -21.03
CA SER A 197 -10.20 -0.23 -21.21
C SER A 197 -11.15 -1.18 -21.92
N ARG A 198 -12.44 -1.10 -21.60
CA ARG A 198 -13.50 -1.88 -22.23
C ARG A 198 -13.77 -1.43 -23.68
N GLU A 199 -13.73 -0.12 -23.92
CA GLU A 199 -14.03 0.46 -25.22
C GLU A 199 -12.88 0.30 -26.22
N HIS A 200 -11.66 0.66 -25.83
CA HIS A 200 -10.51 0.73 -26.74
C HIS A 200 -9.62 -0.52 -26.74
N ALA A 201 -9.80 -1.41 -25.78
CA ALA A 201 -9.01 -2.64 -25.66
C ALA A 201 -9.88 -3.83 -25.22
N PRO A 202 -10.99 -4.14 -25.93
CA PRO A 202 -11.91 -5.20 -25.53
C PRO A 202 -11.18 -6.56 -25.44
N GLY A 203 -11.37 -7.25 -24.32
CA GLY A 203 -10.72 -8.54 -24.05
C GLY A 203 -9.26 -8.47 -23.60
N ARG A 204 -8.64 -7.30 -23.61
CA ARG A 204 -7.31 -7.08 -23.04
C ARG A 204 -7.43 -6.91 -21.51
N PRO A 205 -6.64 -7.67 -20.70
CA PRO A 205 -6.66 -7.47 -19.25
C PRO A 205 -6.06 -6.11 -18.88
N PHE A 206 -6.47 -5.56 -17.74
CA PHE A 206 -5.89 -4.31 -17.24
C PHE A 206 -5.29 -4.47 -15.85
N PHE A 207 -4.28 -3.63 -15.58
CA PHE A 207 -3.73 -3.35 -14.27
C PHE A 207 -3.98 -1.88 -13.95
N LEU A 208 -4.72 -1.63 -12.89
CA LEU A 208 -5.04 -0.28 -12.43
C LEU A 208 -4.53 -0.08 -11.02
N GLN A 209 -3.64 0.89 -10.82
CA GLN A 209 -3.25 1.32 -9.48
C GLN A 209 -3.87 2.68 -9.16
N VAL A 210 -4.53 2.76 -7.99
CA VAL A 210 -5.11 3.98 -7.45
C VAL A 210 -4.46 4.25 -6.09
N SER A 211 -3.77 5.38 -5.98
CA SER A 211 -2.98 5.75 -4.80
C SER A 211 -3.44 7.10 -4.26
N PRO A 212 -4.52 7.16 -3.45
CA PRO A 212 -4.95 8.40 -2.81
C PRO A 212 -3.88 8.90 -1.82
N PHE A 213 -3.90 10.21 -1.56
CA PHE A 213 -3.10 10.80 -0.48
C PHE A 213 -3.79 10.64 0.89
N SER A 214 -5.12 10.65 0.93
CA SER A 214 -5.87 10.39 2.18
C SER A 214 -5.53 9.01 2.77
N PRO A 215 -5.37 8.90 4.12
CA PRO A 215 -5.58 9.92 5.14
C PRO A 215 -4.29 10.64 5.60
N HIS A 216 -3.34 10.92 4.71
CA HIS A 216 -2.12 11.67 5.03
C HIS A 216 -2.45 13.11 5.45
N ASN A 217 -1.66 13.67 6.36
CA ASN A 217 -1.83 15.07 6.77
C ASN A 217 -1.38 16.08 5.69
N ARG A 218 -1.91 17.29 5.80
CA ARG A 218 -1.43 18.43 4.99
C ARG A 218 0.00 18.80 5.34
N VAL A 219 0.77 19.13 4.32
CA VAL A 219 2.18 19.54 4.48
C VAL A 219 2.36 21.05 4.57
N ASP A 220 1.46 21.83 3.98
CA ASP A 220 1.50 23.30 3.93
C ASP A 220 0.57 23.93 4.98
N VAL A 221 0.73 23.59 6.26
CA VAL A 221 -0.03 24.22 7.34
C VAL A 221 0.61 25.57 7.69
N ARG A 222 -0.08 26.69 7.41
CA ARG A 222 0.38 28.05 7.68
C ARG A 222 -0.21 28.57 8.99
N PRO A 223 0.47 29.47 9.70
CA PRO A 223 -0.13 30.17 10.83
C PRO A 223 -1.43 30.88 10.40
N GLY A 224 -2.51 30.65 11.13
CA GLY A 224 -3.84 31.21 10.81
C GLY A 224 -4.64 30.42 9.77
N ASP A 225 -4.15 29.28 9.31
CA ASP A 225 -4.90 28.37 8.45
C ASP A 225 -6.08 27.75 9.25
N THR A 226 -7.28 27.85 8.67
CA THR A 226 -8.51 27.34 9.26
C THR A 226 -8.87 25.92 8.80
N GLU A 227 -8.17 25.42 7.77
CA GLU A 227 -8.36 24.05 7.31
C GLU A 227 -7.72 23.06 8.30
N PRO A 228 -8.38 21.93 8.59
CA PRO A 228 -7.84 20.93 9.49
C PRO A 228 -6.53 20.35 8.98
N ARG A 229 -5.72 19.80 9.87
CA ARG A 229 -4.46 19.11 9.55
C ARG A 229 -4.70 17.91 8.63
N PHE A 230 -5.76 17.19 8.91
CA PHE A 230 -6.26 16.08 8.11
C PHE A 230 -7.56 16.55 7.44
N PRO A 231 -7.53 16.97 6.16
CA PRO A 231 -8.64 17.66 5.53
C PRO A 231 -9.66 16.67 4.96
N PRO A 232 -10.79 16.39 5.63
CA PRO A 232 -11.81 15.52 5.07
C PRO A 232 -12.57 16.21 3.93
N ALA A 233 -13.25 15.42 3.11
CA ALA A 233 -14.14 15.95 2.09
C ALA A 233 -15.24 16.81 2.73
N PRO A 234 -15.73 17.87 2.05
CA PRO A 234 -16.76 18.75 2.59
C PRO A 234 -18.00 18.01 3.07
N ARG A 235 -18.41 16.96 2.32
CA ARG A 235 -19.55 16.10 2.68
C ARG A 235 -19.36 15.30 3.97
N ASP A 236 -18.10 15.07 4.36
CA ASP A 236 -17.75 14.28 5.55
C ASP A 236 -17.36 15.17 6.75
N ARG A 237 -17.46 16.49 6.60
CA ARG A 237 -17.24 17.46 7.68
C ARG A 237 -18.43 17.50 8.63
N PRO A 238 -18.22 17.76 9.95
CA PRO A 238 -19.28 17.66 10.96
C PRO A 238 -20.54 18.47 10.65
N LYS A 239 -20.40 19.64 10.03
CA LYS A 239 -21.53 20.54 9.74
C LYS A 239 -22.43 20.05 8.62
N ASP A 240 -21.89 19.27 7.72
CA ASP A 240 -22.57 18.92 6.47
C ASP A 240 -23.12 17.49 6.50
N ARG A 241 -22.43 16.58 7.18
CA ARG A 241 -22.79 15.17 7.19
C ARG A 241 -22.88 14.52 8.59
N PHE A 242 -22.21 15.10 9.58
CA PHE A 242 -22.16 14.59 10.95
C PHE A 242 -22.45 15.70 11.97
N PRO A 243 -23.63 16.35 11.90
CA PRO A 243 -23.95 17.47 12.80
C PRO A 243 -23.88 17.06 14.27
N ASP A 244 -24.13 15.79 14.57
CA ASP A 244 -24.17 15.22 15.91
C ASP A 244 -23.03 14.21 16.17
N GLY A 245 -22.03 14.15 15.28
CA GLY A 245 -20.91 13.21 15.41
C GLY A 245 -21.18 11.81 14.86
N GLU A 246 -22.29 11.57 14.17
CA GLU A 246 -22.58 10.29 13.53
C GLU A 246 -21.75 10.08 12.27
N PHE A 247 -21.22 8.87 12.05
CA PHE A 247 -20.57 8.44 10.81
C PHE A 247 -21.55 7.69 9.92
N PRO A 248 -21.49 7.86 8.58
CA PRO A 248 -22.47 7.27 7.66
C PRO A 248 -22.48 5.75 7.66
N HIS A 249 -21.40 5.12 8.08
CA HIS A 249 -21.27 3.66 8.10
C HIS A 249 -21.51 3.04 9.48
N GLY A 250 -22.18 3.76 10.36
CA GLY A 250 -22.98 3.20 11.44
C GLY A 250 -22.27 2.61 12.65
N ASP A 251 -20.95 2.60 12.72
CA ASP A 251 -20.29 1.90 13.83
C ASP A 251 -19.19 2.71 14.52
N CYS A 252 -19.52 3.92 14.88
CA CYS A 252 -18.66 4.71 15.77
C CYS A 252 -18.90 4.43 17.27
N GLY A 253 -19.70 3.40 17.60
CA GLY A 253 -19.95 2.99 18.99
C GLY A 253 -20.96 3.85 19.76
N GLY A 254 -21.66 4.78 19.09
CA GLY A 254 -22.69 5.61 19.74
C GLY A 254 -23.23 6.70 18.82
N PRO A 255 -24.40 7.28 19.15
CA PRO A 255 -25.07 8.27 18.32
C PRO A 255 -24.27 9.57 18.11
N ASP A 256 -23.28 9.82 18.93
CA ASP A 256 -22.45 11.03 18.93
C ASP A 256 -20.96 10.76 18.68
N CYS A 257 -20.59 9.53 18.31
CA CYS A 257 -19.19 9.08 18.19
C CYS A 257 -18.34 9.32 19.46
N ALA A 258 -18.98 9.46 20.62
CA ALA A 258 -18.28 9.65 21.89
C ALA A 258 -17.34 8.49 22.23
N GLY A 259 -17.57 7.31 21.64
CA GLY A 259 -16.69 6.13 21.74
C GLY A 259 -15.45 6.18 20.86
N ILE A 260 -15.34 7.12 19.90
CA ILE A 260 -14.15 7.27 19.06
C ILE A 260 -13.15 8.17 19.76
N ASP A 261 -12.23 7.54 20.45
CA ASP A 261 -11.20 8.22 21.23
C ASP A 261 -9.83 7.55 21.01
N VAL A 262 -8.91 8.27 20.39
CA VAL A 262 -7.54 7.80 20.16
C VAL A 262 -6.84 7.43 21.46
N THR A 263 -7.24 8.04 22.59
CA THR A 263 -6.62 7.76 23.90
C THR A 263 -6.96 6.36 24.43
N THR A 264 -7.90 5.66 23.81
CA THR A 264 -8.26 4.28 24.13
C THR A 264 -7.52 3.25 23.28
N LEU A 265 -6.77 3.70 22.27
CA LEU A 265 -6.00 2.80 21.44
C LEU A 265 -4.84 2.16 22.23
N PRO A 266 -4.46 0.92 21.86
CA PRO A 266 -3.33 0.26 22.49
C PRO A 266 -2.06 1.10 22.47
N SER A 267 -1.28 1.06 23.55
CA SER A 267 -0.01 1.77 23.75
C SER A 267 -0.10 3.31 23.73
N TYR A 268 -1.31 3.88 23.72
CA TYR A 268 -1.46 5.32 23.84
C TYR A 268 -0.97 5.80 25.19
N ASP A 269 -0.06 6.79 25.18
CA ASP A 269 0.52 7.43 26.39
C ASP A 269 1.10 6.45 27.44
N GLU A 270 1.57 5.28 27.01
CA GLU A 270 2.19 4.29 27.88
C GLU A 270 3.43 4.82 28.62
N ASP A 271 3.88 4.15 29.67
CA ASP A 271 5.14 4.50 30.32
C ASP A 271 6.33 4.10 29.46
N THR A 272 7.11 5.07 29.01
CA THR A 272 8.25 4.89 28.12
C THR A 272 9.61 4.85 28.85
N ALA A 273 9.64 4.58 30.15
CA ALA A 273 10.87 4.59 30.93
C ALA A 273 11.89 3.53 30.51
N ASP A 274 11.43 2.38 30.02
CA ASP A 274 12.25 1.26 29.53
C ASP A 274 12.69 1.41 28.06
N LYS A 275 12.10 2.36 27.33
CA LYS A 275 12.37 2.61 25.92
C LYS A 275 13.73 3.28 25.68
N PRO A 276 14.25 3.26 24.46
CA PRO A 276 15.40 4.07 24.05
C PRO A 276 15.22 5.55 24.35
N SER A 277 16.32 6.27 24.53
CA SER A 277 16.29 7.68 24.95
C SER A 277 15.50 8.58 24.00
N TRP A 278 15.44 8.25 22.71
CA TRP A 278 14.71 9.01 21.71
C TRP A 278 13.18 8.85 21.83
N VAL A 279 12.67 7.78 22.45
CA VAL A 279 11.23 7.53 22.72
C VAL A 279 10.82 8.10 24.08
N ARG A 280 11.71 8.08 25.10
CA ARG A 280 11.36 8.49 26.46
C ARG A 280 10.84 9.92 26.55
N ARG A 281 9.59 10.07 27.02
CA ARG A 281 8.90 11.35 27.10
C ARG A 281 8.02 11.44 28.35
N ALA A 282 7.71 12.66 28.71
CA ALA A 282 6.64 12.95 29.68
C ALA A 282 5.28 12.50 29.12
N PRO A 283 4.32 12.21 30.01
CA PRO A 283 2.94 11.93 29.60
C PRO A 283 2.35 13.01 28.70
N ILE A 284 1.44 12.60 27.81
CA ILE A 284 0.79 13.50 26.88
C ILE A 284 -0.15 14.45 27.64
N GLU A 285 0.07 15.74 27.52
CA GLU A 285 -0.76 16.76 28.16
C GLU A 285 -2.19 16.74 27.61
N ALA A 286 -3.18 17.06 28.47
CA ALA A 286 -4.60 17.04 28.12
C ALA A 286 -4.96 17.84 26.87
N LYS A 287 -4.35 19.01 26.68
CA LYS A 287 -4.54 19.81 25.45
C LYS A 287 -4.07 19.06 24.21
N ARG A 288 -2.94 18.38 24.30
CA ARG A 288 -2.38 17.58 23.18
C ARG A 288 -3.24 16.35 22.91
N ALA A 289 -3.74 15.71 23.95
CA ALA A 289 -4.67 14.59 23.82
C ALA A 289 -5.95 14.99 23.05
N GLU A 290 -6.49 16.20 23.31
CA GLU A 290 -7.64 16.69 22.56
C GLU A 290 -7.32 16.94 21.08
N GLU A 291 -6.16 17.53 20.77
CA GLU A 291 -5.72 17.71 19.39
C GLU A 291 -5.56 16.35 18.66
N LEU A 292 -5.10 15.31 19.34
CA LEU A 292 -4.96 13.97 18.77
C LEU A 292 -6.31 13.28 18.56
N ARG A 293 -7.30 13.54 19.43
CA ARG A 293 -8.69 13.07 19.21
C ARG A 293 -9.27 13.65 17.93
N GLU A 294 -9.13 14.96 17.71
CA GLU A 294 -9.62 15.60 16.50
C GLU A 294 -8.86 15.09 15.26
N ASP A 295 -7.53 14.96 15.31
CA ASP A 295 -6.75 14.39 14.23
C ASP A 295 -7.21 12.96 13.87
N PHE A 296 -7.51 12.13 14.87
CA PHE A 296 -7.99 10.76 14.65
C PHE A 296 -9.36 10.74 14.00
N ARG A 297 -10.30 11.55 14.48
CA ARG A 297 -11.64 11.72 13.91
C ARG A 297 -11.60 12.23 12.47
N ASP A 298 -10.72 13.20 12.19
CA ASP A 298 -10.55 13.71 10.83
C ASP A 298 -9.95 12.67 9.91
N ARG A 299 -9.01 11.86 10.37
CA ARG A 299 -8.49 10.71 9.59
C ARG A 299 -9.59 9.69 9.28
N ILE A 300 -10.46 9.39 10.24
CA ILE A 300 -11.62 8.52 10.02
C ILE A 300 -12.55 9.13 8.95
N ARG A 301 -12.82 10.43 9.00
CA ARG A 301 -13.61 11.12 7.97
C ARG A 301 -12.94 11.07 6.59
N MET A 302 -11.62 11.20 6.53
CA MET A 302 -10.86 11.08 5.28
C MET A 302 -10.96 9.68 4.68
N VAL A 303 -10.87 8.62 5.49
CA VAL A 303 -10.98 7.25 4.96
C VAL A 303 -12.39 6.89 4.51
N GLN A 304 -13.45 7.62 4.92
CA GLN A 304 -14.79 7.46 4.33
C GLN A 304 -14.75 7.74 2.81
N SER A 305 -14.07 8.82 2.40
CA SER A 305 -13.92 9.13 0.98
C SER A 305 -13.10 8.08 0.23
N VAL A 306 -12.09 7.49 0.88
CA VAL A 306 -11.31 6.38 0.31
C VAL A 306 -12.19 5.13 0.15
N ASP A 307 -13.00 4.81 1.14
CA ASP A 307 -13.93 3.67 1.11
C ASP A 307 -15.00 3.84 0.01
N ASP A 308 -15.59 5.04 -0.11
CA ASP A 308 -16.49 5.42 -1.19
C ASP A 308 -15.81 5.29 -2.58
N MET A 309 -14.55 5.72 -2.70
CA MET A 309 -13.76 5.59 -3.93
C MET A 309 -13.60 4.11 -4.32
N VAL A 310 -13.24 3.26 -3.37
CA VAL A 310 -13.12 1.80 -3.61
C VAL A 310 -14.45 1.25 -4.10
N GLY A 311 -15.55 1.55 -3.42
CA GLY A 311 -16.90 1.12 -3.79
C GLY A 311 -17.29 1.56 -5.20
N ARG A 312 -17.05 2.83 -5.53
CA ARG A 312 -17.35 3.41 -6.83
C ARG A 312 -16.54 2.76 -7.95
N VAL A 313 -15.24 2.54 -7.75
CA VAL A 313 -14.39 1.86 -8.74
C VAL A 313 -14.86 0.42 -8.96
N LEU A 314 -15.16 -0.32 -7.90
CA LEU A 314 -15.60 -1.71 -8.00
C LEU A 314 -16.99 -1.84 -8.62
N SER A 315 -17.90 -0.89 -8.41
CA SER A 315 -19.23 -0.89 -9.00
C SER A 315 -19.20 -0.65 -10.53
N THR A 316 -18.14 -0.06 -11.07
CA THR A 316 -17.95 0.14 -12.52
C THR A 316 -17.69 -1.18 -13.26
N LEU A 317 -17.19 -2.21 -12.56
CA LEU A 317 -16.94 -3.50 -13.17
C LEU A 317 -18.25 -4.20 -13.53
N THR A 318 -18.35 -4.70 -14.76
CA THR A 318 -19.40 -5.63 -15.16
C THR A 318 -19.29 -6.95 -14.40
N GLU A 319 -20.35 -7.74 -14.36
CA GLU A 319 -20.32 -9.04 -13.65
C GLU A 319 -19.22 -9.99 -14.19
N PRO A 320 -18.98 -10.15 -15.50
CA PRO A 320 -17.84 -10.92 -16.00
C PRO A 320 -16.48 -10.36 -15.54
N GLU A 321 -16.31 -9.03 -15.54
CA GLU A 321 -15.07 -8.40 -15.08
C GLU A 321 -14.86 -8.63 -13.58
N ARG A 322 -15.89 -8.48 -12.73
CA ARG A 322 -15.81 -8.79 -11.31
C ARG A 322 -15.36 -10.20 -11.02
N ARG A 323 -15.85 -11.16 -11.80
CA ARG A 323 -15.46 -12.57 -11.69
C ARG A 323 -14.04 -12.85 -12.13
N ASN A 324 -13.43 -11.95 -12.90
CA ASN A 324 -12.09 -12.10 -13.44
C ASN A 324 -11.15 -10.96 -13.01
N THR A 325 -11.33 -10.41 -11.81
CA THR A 325 -10.51 -9.31 -11.29
C THR A 325 -9.97 -9.64 -9.90
N TYR A 326 -8.66 -9.55 -9.74
CA TYR A 326 -8.02 -9.43 -8.42
C TYR A 326 -8.16 -7.99 -7.92
N VAL A 327 -8.54 -7.83 -6.65
CA VAL A 327 -8.51 -6.54 -5.98
C VAL A 327 -7.54 -6.64 -4.81
N VAL A 328 -6.52 -5.81 -4.82
CA VAL A 328 -5.51 -5.72 -3.77
C VAL A 328 -5.66 -4.37 -3.09
N PHE A 329 -5.75 -4.37 -1.76
CA PHE A 329 -5.81 -3.17 -0.94
C PHE A 329 -4.69 -3.21 0.09
N ALA A 330 -3.86 -2.17 0.14
CA ALA A 330 -2.76 -2.05 1.09
C ALA A 330 -2.46 -0.59 1.44
N SER A 331 -1.63 -0.38 2.47
CA SER A 331 -1.00 0.90 2.78
C SER A 331 0.48 0.88 2.47
N ASP A 332 1.07 2.05 2.21
CA ASP A 332 2.52 2.19 2.04
C ASP A 332 3.28 2.24 3.36
N ASN A 333 2.66 2.75 4.42
CA ASN A 333 3.11 2.68 5.82
C ASN A 333 1.94 2.94 6.77
N GLY A 334 2.15 2.67 8.06
CA GLY A 334 1.23 3.02 9.12
C GLY A 334 1.46 4.44 9.64
N PHE A 335 0.83 4.78 10.77
CA PHE A 335 0.91 6.10 11.36
C PHE A 335 0.52 6.03 12.84
N HIS A 336 1.30 6.67 13.73
CA HIS A 336 1.00 6.74 15.16
C HIS A 336 0.38 8.09 15.56
N LEU A 337 -0.50 8.03 16.57
CA LEU A 337 -1.16 9.17 17.19
C LEU A 337 -1.20 8.96 18.71
N GLY A 338 -0.05 9.17 19.37
CA GLY A 338 0.06 9.06 20.82
C GLY A 338 0.57 7.71 21.35
N GLN A 339 0.66 6.69 20.50
CA GLN A 339 1.28 5.41 20.89
C GLN A 339 2.74 5.64 21.31
N HIS A 340 3.16 4.99 22.39
CA HIS A 340 4.48 5.16 23.00
C HIS A 340 4.84 6.64 23.30
N ARG A 341 3.84 7.48 23.58
CA ARG A 341 3.99 8.94 23.74
C ARG A 341 4.51 9.66 22.50
N LEU A 342 4.56 9.00 21.34
CA LEU A 342 4.89 9.60 20.07
C LEU A 342 3.63 10.31 19.54
N VAL A 343 3.68 11.64 19.45
CA VAL A 343 2.46 12.45 19.30
C VAL A 343 1.80 12.24 17.93
N ARG A 344 2.56 12.36 16.86
CA ARG A 344 2.11 12.11 15.47
C ARG A 344 3.28 11.61 14.67
N GLY A 345 3.06 10.69 13.78
CA GLY A 345 4.09 10.34 12.84
C GLY A 345 4.18 8.89 12.45
N LYS A 346 5.32 8.58 11.89
CA LYS A 346 5.70 7.28 11.34
C LYS A 346 7.21 7.09 11.48
N SER A 347 7.78 6.21 10.68
CA SER A 347 9.23 5.93 10.63
C SER A 347 9.76 5.10 11.80
N THR A 348 8.92 4.59 12.69
CA THR A 348 9.36 3.68 13.77
C THR A 348 9.28 2.21 13.34
N ALA A 349 9.91 1.33 14.11
CA ALA A 349 9.82 -0.12 13.91
C ALA A 349 8.61 -0.75 14.60
N TYR A 350 7.82 0.02 15.34
CA TYR A 350 6.64 -0.48 16.06
C TYR A 350 5.52 -0.88 15.12
N ASP A 351 4.72 -1.85 15.52
CA ASP A 351 3.67 -2.46 14.69
C ASP A 351 2.67 -1.46 14.11
N HIS A 352 2.33 -0.36 14.82
CA HIS A 352 1.41 0.65 14.31
C HIS A 352 1.95 1.43 13.09
N ASP A 353 3.28 1.47 12.90
CA ASP A 353 3.91 2.10 11.74
C ASP A 353 4.27 1.10 10.64
N VAL A 354 4.63 -0.15 11.00
CA VAL A 354 5.17 -1.12 10.04
C VAL A 354 4.19 -2.22 9.66
N ARG A 355 3.22 -2.57 10.51
CA ARG A 355 2.19 -3.59 10.25
C ARG A 355 0.93 -2.94 9.71
N VAL A 356 0.76 -3.00 8.41
CA VAL A 356 -0.31 -2.31 7.70
C VAL A 356 -1.31 -3.29 7.08
N PRO A 357 -2.53 -2.84 6.71
CA PRO A 357 -3.49 -3.70 6.04
C PRO A 357 -2.96 -4.26 4.72
N LEU A 358 -3.23 -5.56 4.48
CA LEU A 358 -3.18 -6.20 3.17
C LEU A 358 -4.38 -7.12 3.01
N LEU A 359 -5.26 -6.76 2.09
CA LEU A 359 -6.44 -7.52 1.70
C LEU A 359 -6.35 -7.87 0.22
N VAL A 360 -6.56 -9.14 -0.14
CA VAL A 360 -6.53 -9.59 -1.53
C VAL A 360 -7.81 -10.35 -1.84
N ARG A 361 -8.73 -9.72 -2.57
CA ARG A 361 -9.91 -10.37 -3.11
C ARG A 361 -9.55 -11.09 -4.41
N ARG A 362 -9.91 -12.37 -4.49
CA ARG A 362 -9.66 -13.20 -5.67
C ARG A 362 -10.76 -13.03 -6.74
N PRO A 363 -10.47 -13.33 -8.02
CA PRO A 363 -11.49 -13.59 -9.02
C PRO A 363 -12.49 -14.64 -8.51
N VAL A 364 -13.79 -14.39 -8.70
CA VAL A 364 -14.85 -15.24 -8.13
C VAL A 364 -15.14 -16.39 -9.07
N THR A 365 -14.69 -17.57 -8.72
CA THR A 365 -14.96 -18.82 -9.48
C THR A 365 -15.83 -19.84 -8.75
N GLY A 366 -16.50 -19.46 -7.65
CA GLY A 366 -17.30 -20.36 -6.81
C GLY A 366 -17.69 -19.72 -5.48
N GLU A 367 -17.85 -20.56 -4.43
CA GLU A 367 -18.11 -20.08 -3.07
C GLU A 367 -16.98 -19.16 -2.57
N ARG A 368 -17.35 -18.16 -1.78
CA ARG A 368 -16.45 -17.14 -1.28
C ARG A 368 -15.89 -17.58 0.07
N ASP A 369 -14.78 -18.30 0.06
CA ASP A 369 -14.07 -18.60 1.30
C ASP A 369 -13.27 -17.39 1.75
N ARG A 370 -13.58 -16.88 2.94
CA ARG A 370 -12.74 -15.93 3.64
C ARG A 370 -11.51 -16.66 4.17
N LEU A 371 -10.34 -16.22 3.73
CA LEU A 371 -9.07 -16.73 4.23
C LEU A 371 -8.41 -15.70 5.14
N VAL A 372 -7.81 -16.17 6.23
CA VAL A 372 -6.96 -15.36 7.10
C VAL A 372 -5.63 -16.08 7.23
N THR A 373 -4.54 -15.38 7.01
CA THR A 373 -3.19 -15.96 7.11
C THR A 373 -2.28 -15.10 7.96
N GLY A 374 -1.55 -15.73 8.89
CA GLY A 374 -0.45 -15.15 9.65
C GLY A 374 0.93 -15.43 9.03
N ALA A 375 0.96 -15.85 7.76
CA ALA A 375 2.23 -15.95 7.05
C ALA A 375 2.84 -14.56 6.86
N ILE A 376 4.10 -14.39 7.26
CA ILE A 376 4.80 -13.10 7.14
C ILE A 376 4.90 -12.69 5.68
N ALA A 377 4.30 -11.55 5.36
CA ALA A 377 4.33 -10.93 4.04
C ALA A 377 4.94 -9.53 4.14
N GLN A 378 5.57 -9.08 3.05
CA GLN A 378 6.15 -7.74 2.98
C GLN A 378 5.80 -7.03 1.67
N ASN A 379 5.91 -5.70 1.67
CA ASN A 379 5.63 -4.88 0.47
C ASN A 379 6.50 -5.25 -0.73
N VAL A 380 7.71 -5.75 -0.53
CA VAL A 380 8.60 -6.28 -1.60
C VAL A 380 8.00 -7.48 -2.34
N ASP A 381 7.05 -8.19 -1.73
CA ASP A 381 6.40 -9.36 -2.32
C ASP A 381 5.37 -8.99 -3.40
N LEU A 382 4.86 -7.76 -3.38
CA LEU A 382 3.82 -7.32 -4.30
C LEU A 382 4.28 -7.31 -5.76
N PHE A 383 5.57 -6.99 -6.03
CA PHE A 383 6.14 -7.11 -7.37
C PHE A 383 5.94 -8.52 -7.95
N ALA A 384 6.43 -9.54 -7.24
CA ALA A 384 6.31 -10.93 -7.67
C ALA A 384 4.84 -11.39 -7.72
N THR A 385 4.01 -10.90 -6.80
CA THR A 385 2.59 -11.25 -6.71
C THR A 385 1.80 -10.76 -7.93
N PHE A 386 1.97 -9.50 -8.34
CA PHE A 386 1.29 -8.98 -9.53
C PHE A 386 1.72 -9.68 -10.80
N LEU A 387 3.00 -10.00 -10.93
CA LEU A 387 3.51 -10.74 -12.09
C LEU A 387 2.99 -12.18 -12.12
N ASP A 388 2.85 -12.82 -10.97
CA ASP A 388 2.29 -14.17 -10.86
C ASP A 388 0.80 -14.19 -11.19
N MET A 389 0.02 -13.22 -10.67
CA MET A 389 -1.39 -13.01 -11.03
C MET A 389 -1.57 -12.83 -12.54
N ALA A 390 -0.61 -12.16 -13.19
CA ALA A 390 -0.61 -11.91 -14.63
C ALA A 390 -0.04 -13.08 -15.45
N GLY A 391 0.46 -14.14 -14.83
CA GLY A 391 1.07 -15.27 -15.52
C GLY A 391 2.40 -14.92 -16.22
N VAL A 392 3.15 -13.96 -15.69
CA VAL A 392 4.50 -13.62 -16.18
C VAL A 392 5.50 -14.71 -15.78
N ALA A 393 6.46 -14.98 -16.66
CA ALA A 393 7.44 -16.04 -16.46
C ALA A 393 8.21 -15.93 -15.13
N PRO A 394 8.46 -17.06 -14.43
CA PRO A 394 9.14 -17.10 -13.12
C PRO A 394 10.48 -16.37 -13.10
N ALA A 395 11.28 -16.49 -14.18
CA ALA A 395 12.59 -15.85 -14.28
C ALA A 395 12.56 -14.31 -14.10
N ILE A 396 11.45 -13.65 -14.46
CA ILE A 396 11.26 -12.21 -14.22
C ILE A 396 10.64 -11.99 -12.84
N ARG A 397 9.61 -12.76 -12.51
CA ARG A 397 8.87 -12.70 -11.25
C ARG A 397 9.78 -12.88 -10.03
N ASP A 398 10.65 -13.90 -10.09
CA ASP A 398 11.47 -14.33 -8.95
C ASP A 398 12.88 -13.72 -8.94
N SER A 399 13.11 -12.67 -9.75
CA SER A 399 14.40 -11.98 -9.86
C SER A 399 14.63 -10.90 -8.80
N ARG A 400 13.81 -10.87 -7.76
CA ARG A 400 13.79 -9.81 -6.74
C ARG A 400 13.89 -10.39 -5.33
N ASP A 401 13.95 -9.50 -4.34
CA ASP A 401 14.09 -9.89 -2.93
C ASP A 401 12.81 -10.53 -2.38
N GLY A 402 11.65 -10.13 -2.91
CA GLY A 402 10.34 -10.66 -2.52
C GLY A 402 9.93 -11.93 -3.26
N ARG A 403 8.87 -12.57 -2.80
CA ARG A 403 8.25 -13.76 -3.41
C ARG A 403 6.75 -13.53 -3.60
N SER A 404 6.16 -14.28 -4.54
CA SER A 404 4.73 -14.18 -4.80
C SER A 404 3.88 -14.65 -3.63
N LEU A 405 2.94 -13.80 -3.21
CA LEU A 405 1.90 -14.13 -2.22
C LEU A 405 0.74 -14.94 -2.84
N LEU A 406 0.70 -15.14 -4.16
CA LEU A 406 -0.42 -15.77 -4.85
C LEU A 406 -0.74 -17.18 -4.32
N PRO A 407 0.23 -18.04 -3.97
CA PRO A 407 -0.06 -19.32 -3.33
C PRO A 407 -0.84 -19.17 -2.03
N LEU A 408 -0.45 -18.22 -1.16
CA LEU A 408 -1.14 -17.95 0.12
C LEU A 408 -2.52 -17.33 -0.12
N VAL A 409 -2.64 -16.44 -1.09
CA VAL A 409 -3.92 -15.86 -1.53
C VAL A 409 -4.89 -16.96 -1.98
N GLN A 410 -4.39 -18.06 -2.54
CA GLN A 410 -5.17 -19.23 -2.96
C GLN A 410 -5.38 -20.26 -1.84
N GLY A 411 -4.98 -19.95 -0.60
CA GLY A 411 -5.12 -20.86 0.54
C GLY A 411 -4.16 -22.06 0.53
N ARG A 412 -3.12 -22.01 -0.32
CA ARG A 412 -2.11 -23.08 -0.36
C ARG A 412 -1.09 -22.90 0.75
N GLN A 413 -0.75 -23.97 1.42
CA GLN A 413 0.39 -24.00 2.32
C GLN A 413 1.68 -24.02 1.47
N VAL A 414 2.64 -23.18 1.84
CA VAL A 414 3.95 -23.11 1.20
C VAL A 414 5.00 -23.53 2.20
N ALA A 415 5.68 -24.64 1.92
CA ALA A 415 6.84 -25.05 2.69
C ALA A 415 7.94 -23.97 2.57
N ASP A 416 8.77 -23.86 3.59
CA ASP A 416 9.90 -22.92 3.63
C ASP A 416 9.49 -21.45 3.37
N TRP A 417 8.32 -21.05 3.88
CA TRP A 417 7.93 -19.63 3.87
C TRP A 417 8.80 -18.83 4.84
N ARG A 418 9.08 -17.55 4.48
CA ARG A 418 9.91 -16.68 5.34
C ARG A 418 9.39 -16.63 6.78
N GLN A 419 10.30 -16.52 7.73
CA GLN A 419 10.01 -16.46 9.16
C GLN A 419 10.31 -15.10 9.77
N ALA A 420 10.93 -14.21 8.98
CA ALA A 420 11.30 -12.87 9.42
C ALA A 420 11.04 -11.83 8.33
N ALA A 421 10.60 -10.64 8.73
CA ALA A 421 10.49 -9.45 7.93
C ALA A 421 11.60 -8.46 8.30
N LEU A 422 12.21 -7.81 7.30
CA LEU A 422 13.20 -6.74 7.50
C LEU A 422 12.51 -5.38 7.47
N VAL A 423 12.82 -4.54 8.46
CA VAL A 423 12.48 -3.12 8.44
C VAL A 423 13.76 -2.31 8.53
N GLU A 424 13.95 -1.38 7.60
CA GLU A 424 15.11 -0.49 7.54
C GLU A 424 14.64 0.96 7.62
N HIS A 425 15.36 1.77 8.36
CA HIS A 425 15.13 3.21 8.41
C HIS A 425 16.45 3.97 8.43
N VAL A 426 16.53 5.01 7.62
CA VAL A 426 17.67 5.93 7.61
C VAL A 426 17.22 7.31 8.04
N LYS A 427 17.76 7.77 9.17
CA LYS A 427 17.53 9.13 9.63
C LYS A 427 18.06 10.12 8.61
N PRO A 428 17.23 11.09 8.11
CA PRO A 428 17.69 12.13 7.22
C PRO A 428 18.83 12.95 7.81
N ASP A 429 19.86 13.29 7.00
CA ASP A 429 20.99 14.12 7.46
C ASP A 429 20.54 15.59 7.59
N PRO A 430 20.51 16.15 8.81
CA PRO A 430 20.07 17.53 9.03
C PRO A 430 21.02 18.59 8.42
N ARG A 431 22.26 18.20 8.07
CA ARG A 431 23.27 19.09 7.48
C ARG A 431 23.10 19.24 5.98
N THR A 432 22.31 18.40 5.34
CA THR A 432 22.09 18.46 3.90
C THR A 432 21.18 19.67 3.61
N PRO A 433 21.67 20.71 2.89
CA PRO A 433 20.85 21.85 2.55
C PRO A 433 19.76 21.44 1.56
N GLY A 434 18.52 21.61 1.93
CA GLY A 434 17.39 21.28 1.10
C GLY A 434 16.10 21.87 1.67
N ARG A 435 15.05 21.84 0.87
CA ARG A 435 13.72 22.14 1.40
C ARG A 435 13.40 21.11 2.48
N PRO A 436 12.78 21.52 3.59
CA PRO A 436 12.20 20.57 4.52
C PRO A 436 11.39 19.55 3.75
N ASP A 437 11.53 18.27 4.10
CA ASP A 437 10.68 17.24 3.57
C ASP A 437 9.22 17.63 3.86
N PRO A 438 8.40 17.89 2.86
CA PRO A 438 7.00 18.27 3.11
C PRO A 438 6.20 17.14 3.70
N ASP A 439 6.68 15.92 3.52
CA ASP A 439 6.10 14.67 4.00
C ASP A 439 6.77 14.19 5.31
N ALA A 440 7.82 14.86 5.74
CA ALA A 440 8.31 14.58 7.07
C ALA A 440 7.23 15.04 8.04
N ASP A 441 6.89 14.18 8.95
CA ASP A 441 6.30 14.55 10.23
C ASP A 441 7.28 15.44 10.99
N ARG A 442 7.81 16.45 10.31
CA ARG A 442 8.68 17.47 10.85
C ARG A 442 7.85 18.38 11.73
N LEU A 443 7.55 17.92 12.78
CA LEU A 443 7.91 18.14 14.11
C LEU A 443 8.30 19.51 14.51
N ARG A 444 7.43 20.41 14.30
CA ARG A 444 7.56 21.67 15.05
C ARG A 444 7.35 21.47 16.56
N GLN A 445 6.91 20.33 17.05
CA GLN A 445 6.62 20.13 18.48
C GLN A 445 6.69 18.65 18.90
N GLY A 446 7.88 18.16 19.19
CA GLY A 446 8.01 17.05 20.12
C GLY A 446 7.96 15.62 19.60
N ASN A 447 7.86 15.37 18.31
CA ASN A 447 8.07 14.04 17.76
C ASN A 447 9.58 13.80 17.62
N ALA A 448 10.07 12.71 18.11
CA ALA A 448 11.43 12.30 17.85
C ALA A 448 11.46 11.61 16.50
N GLN A 449 12.30 12.07 15.62
CA GLN A 449 12.69 11.24 14.50
C GLN A 449 13.55 10.11 15.06
N PRO A 450 13.24 8.84 14.75
CA PRO A 450 14.08 7.75 15.19
C PRO A 450 15.50 7.91 14.63
N PRO A 451 16.53 7.44 15.34
CA PRO A 451 17.85 7.25 14.76
C PRO A 451 17.77 6.28 13.58
N THR A 452 18.80 6.22 12.75
CA THR A 452 18.96 5.13 11.77
C THR A 452 18.91 3.79 12.51
N TYR A 453 18.06 2.87 12.02
CA TYR A 453 17.94 1.54 12.60
C TYR A 453 17.69 0.48 11.52
N ASN A 454 17.94 -0.76 11.91
CA ASN A 454 17.44 -1.94 11.24
C ASN A 454 16.67 -2.79 12.23
N ALA A 455 15.59 -3.41 11.80
CA ALA A 455 14.77 -4.26 12.64
C ALA A 455 14.37 -5.55 11.94
N VAL A 456 14.19 -6.59 12.74
CA VAL A 456 13.61 -7.85 12.31
C VAL A 456 12.30 -8.09 13.06
N ARG A 457 11.24 -8.39 12.31
CA ARG A 457 9.93 -8.75 12.83
C ARG A 457 9.62 -10.19 12.47
N THR A 458 9.45 -11.05 13.47
CA THR A 458 8.99 -12.44 13.31
C THR A 458 7.51 -12.55 13.68
N ALA A 459 6.91 -13.71 13.59
CA ALA A 459 5.52 -13.92 14.02
C ALA A 459 5.31 -13.59 15.52
N GLY A 460 6.35 -13.70 16.35
CA GLY A 460 6.23 -13.52 17.81
C GLY A 460 7.24 -12.54 18.42
N GLU A 461 8.09 -11.90 17.63
CA GLU A 461 9.16 -11.07 18.18
C GLU A 461 9.43 -9.84 17.32
N LEU A 462 9.75 -8.72 17.96
CA LEU A 462 10.36 -7.56 17.33
C LEU A 462 11.75 -7.34 17.96
N TYR A 463 12.76 -7.14 17.10
CA TYR A 463 14.11 -6.80 17.51
C TYR A 463 14.64 -5.63 16.69
N VAL A 464 15.19 -4.60 17.33
CA VAL A 464 15.64 -3.36 16.69
C VAL A 464 17.07 -3.03 17.10
N GLU A 465 17.95 -2.79 16.14
CA GLU A 465 19.30 -2.26 16.34
C GLU A 465 19.41 -0.84 15.80
N TYR A 466 19.95 0.07 16.62
CA TYR A 466 20.19 1.47 16.27
C TYR A 466 21.66 1.70 15.94
N GLU A 467 21.94 2.52 14.90
CA GLU A 467 23.32 2.75 14.44
C GLU A 467 24.23 3.33 15.52
N ASN A 468 23.70 4.20 16.40
CA ASN A 468 24.48 4.93 17.39
C ASN A 468 24.02 4.66 18.84
N ASP A 469 23.26 3.60 19.08
CA ASP A 469 22.88 3.16 20.43
C ASP A 469 23.22 1.67 20.59
N PRO A 470 24.09 1.30 21.56
CA PRO A 470 24.47 -0.08 21.78
C PRO A 470 23.36 -0.92 22.41
N LYS A 471 22.27 -0.30 22.86
CA LYS A 471 21.14 -1.01 23.47
C LYS A 471 20.07 -1.25 22.42
N PRO A 472 19.80 -2.52 22.02
CA PRO A 472 18.72 -2.85 21.13
C PRO A 472 17.37 -2.71 21.83
N GLU A 473 16.30 -2.77 21.05
CA GLU A 473 14.98 -3.11 21.58
C GLU A 473 14.65 -4.57 21.29
N TYR A 474 13.96 -5.20 22.22
CA TYR A 474 13.38 -6.52 22.03
C TYR A 474 12.00 -6.60 22.69
N TYR A 475 11.04 -7.14 21.95
CA TYR A 475 9.68 -7.38 22.42
C TYR A 475 9.22 -8.79 22.04
N ASN A 476 8.69 -9.52 23.02
CA ASN A 476 7.94 -10.75 22.75
C ASN A 476 6.50 -10.38 22.42
N THR A 477 6.17 -10.26 21.13
CA THR A 477 4.87 -9.75 20.68
C THR A 477 3.71 -10.75 20.85
N VAL A 478 3.99 -11.97 21.33
CA VAL A 478 2.93 -12.91 21.77
C VAL A 478 2.47 -12.56 23.17
N ALA A 479 3.42 -12.30 24.09
CA ALA A 479 3.13 -11.93 25.48
C ALA A 479 2.82 -10.44 25.62
N ASP A 480 3.44 -9.61 24.80
CA ASP A 480 3.32 -8.15 24.75
C ASP A 480 3.01 -7.71 23.31
N PRO A 481 1.78 -7.91 22.83
CA PRO A 481 1.39 -7.56 21.45
C PRO A 481 1.37 -6.05 21.21
N ARG A 482 1.53 -5.26 22.25
CA ARG A 482 1.53 -3.80 22.22
C ARG A 482 2.93 -3.20 22.24
N GLN A 483 3.97 -4.02 22.44
CA GLN A 483 5.37 -3.57 22.49
C GLN A 483 5.61 -2.53 23.60
N GLU A 484 4.96 -2.72 24.75
CA GLU A 484 5.04 -1.82 25.91
C GLU A 484 6.22 -2.13 26.83
N SER A 485 6.76 -3.37 26.81
CA SER A 485 7.81 -3.84 27.72
C SER A 485 9.07 -4.23 26.96
N ASN A 486 10.06 -3.33 26.92
CA ASN A 486 11.34 -3.56 26.26
C ASN A 486 12.27 -4.44 27.14
N ASP A 487 12.72 -5.58 26.61
CA ASP A 487 13.67 -6.50 27.26
C ASP A 487 14.97 -6.66 26.44
N PRO A 488 15.86 -5.64 26.41
CA PRO A 488 17.08 -5.67 25.60
C PRO A 488 18.09 -6.74 26.03
N GLY A 489 17.89 -7.32 27.21
CA GLY A 489 18.75 -8.41 27.77
C GLY A 489 18.26 -9.81 27.40
N ASN A 490 17.22 -9.95 26.63
CA ASN A 490 16.65 -11.26 26.30
C ASN A 490 17.62 -12.15 25.54
N ALA A 491 17.64 -13.43 25.87
CA ALA A 491 18.53 -14.42 25.25
C ALA A 491 18.32 -14.57 23.72
N ARG A 492 17.13 -14.22 23.22
CA ARG A 492 16.79 -14.27 21.78
C ARG A 492 17.48 -13.18 20.97
N THR A 493 17.93 -12.07 21.57
CA THR A 493 18.55 -10.94 20.87
C THR A 493 19.75 -11.36 20.03
N ALA A 494 20.60 -12.25 20.52
CA ALA A 494 21.79 -12.73 19.79
C ALA A 494 21.43 -13.49 18.50
N SER A 495 20.40 -14.33 18.53
CA SER A 495 19.91 -15.08 17.36
C SER A 495 19.29 -14.11 16.35
N LEU A 496 18.43 -13.20 16.81
CA LEU A 496 17.77 -12.21 15.94
C LEU A 496 18.76 -11.23 15.30
N ALA A 497 19.80 -10.83 16.03
CA ALA A 497 20.91 -10.06 15.48
C ALA A 497 21.64 -10.81 14.33
N GLY A 498 21.74 -12.14 14.43
CA GLY A 498 22.27 -12.98 13.35
C GLY A 498 21.42 -12.91 12.08
N VAL A 499 20.10 -13.09 12.24
CA VAL A 499 19.13 -12.98 11.14
C VAL A 499 19.15 -11.59 10.54
N LEU A 500 19.15 -10.54 11.37
CA LEU A 500 19.17 -9.14 10.93
C LEU A 500 20.41 -8.84 10.08
N ARG A 501 21.60 -9.30 10.47
CA ARG A 501 22.82 -9.14 9.67
C ARG A 501 22.70 -9.82 8.29
N GLY A 502 22.12 -11.01 8.22
CA GLY A 502 21.85 -11.68 6.96
C GLY A 502 20.92 -10.87 6.05
N LEU A 503 19.83 -10.39 6.61
CA LEU A 503 18.82 -9.61 5.89
C LEU A 503 19.35 -8.26 5.40
N THR A 504 20.12 -7.51 6.19
CA THR A 504 20.64 -6.19 5.81
C THR A 504 21.76 -6.25 4.75
N THR A 505 22.30 -7.43 4.49
CA THR A 505 23.35 -7.64 3.48
C THR A 505 22.86 -8.42 2.25
N CYS A 506 21.69 -9.03 2.32
CA CYS A 506 21.17 -9.90 1.25
C CYS A 506 21.02 -9.18 -0.10
N GLY A 507 21.00 -9.94 -1.18
CA GLY A 507 20.89 -9.41 -2.55
C GLY A 507 22.16 -8.76 -3.10
N LYS A 508 23.22 -8.64 -2.29
CA LYS A 508 24.55 -8.16 -2.74
C LYS A 508 25.41 -9.30 -3.27
N PRO A 509 26.38 -9.03 -4.16
CA PRO A 509 27.31 -10.06 -4.64
C PRO A 509 28.02 -10.77 -3.48
N GLY A 510 27.92 -12.11 -3.44
CA GLY A 510 28.51 -12.94 -2.39
C GLY A 510 27.72 -13.06 -1.08
N ALA A 511 26.62 -12.36 -0.95
CA ALA A 511 25.70 -12.52 0.17
C ALA A 511 24.60 -13.57 -0.14
N PRO A 512 23.90 -14.11 0.88
CA PRO A 512 22.75 -14.96 0.65
C PRO A 512 21.64 -14.20 -0.09
N ASP A 513 20.75 -14.93 -0.77
CA ASP A 513 19.53 -14.32 -1.26
C ASP A 513 18.63 -13.92 -0.07
N CYS A 514 17.78 -12.89 -0.27
CA CYS A 514 17.01 -12.31 0.83
C CYS A 514 15.96 -13.28 1.39
N TRP A 515 15.53 -14.25 0.58
CA TRP A 515 14.61 -15.26 1.04
C TRP A 515 15.24 -16.22 2.03
N THR A 516 16.43 -16.73 1.70
CA THR A 516 17.22 -17.60 2.59
C THR A 516 17.58 -16.87 3.89
N ALA A 517 17.98 -15.60 3.80
CA ALA A 517 18.31 -14.77 4.98
C ALA A 517 17.11 -14.54 5.91
N ALA A 518 15.88 -14.71 5.45
CA ALA A 518 14.66 -14.50 6.24
C ALA A 518 14.21 -15.73 7.04
N HIS A 519 15.04 -16.77 7.14
CA HIS A 519 14.78 -17.94 7.98
C HIS A 519 15.49 -17.84 9.32
N LEU A 520 14.80 -18.32 10.36
CA LEU A 520 15.37 -18.41 11.71
C LEU A 520 16.28 -19.66 11.81
N HIS A 521 17.48 -19.50 12.32
CA HIS A 521 18.47 -20.56 12.52
C HIS A 521 18.57 -20.95 13.99
#